data_956c36f1674d05dee8d60883b73b2ab2
#
_entry.id   956c36f1674d05dee8d60883b73b2ab2
#
_cell.length_a   1.000
_cell.length_b   1.000
_cell.length_c   1.000
_cell.angle_alpha   90.00
_cell.angle_beta   90.00
_cell.angle_gamma   90.00
#
_symmetry.space_group_name_H-M   'P 1'
#
loop_
_entity.id
_entity.type
_entity.pdbx_description
1 polymer ?
#
loop_
_entity_poly.entity_id
_entity_poly.type
_entity_poly.pdbx_seq_one_letter_code
_entity_poly.pdbx_strand_id
1 'polypeptide(L)'
;MAINEQYIDNIAQEQLLSDEEERQLADRIKVGDARALEQLTKANLRFVVSLAHHYRGHGLDDDDLVSEGNIALMHAAAQFDGSRGVRFVVFAAPFIRQAMERAIEEQNVLEDTSRKATRRGERTAPRPLSLDQSIPVGSNSTFTLHSIIEDANAIPIDGGLDRGVVREQLLEGLACLDDRERRVI
;
A
#
# COMPACT_ATOMS: atom_id res chain seq x y z
N MET A 1 2.01 -7.91 13.57
CA MET A 1 0.61 -7.91 14.09
C MET A 1 0.01 -9.29 13.85
N ALA A 2 -1.03 -9.70 14.59
CA ALA A 2 -1.69 -10.99 14.32
C ALA A 2 -2.75 -10.76 13.21
N ILE A 3 -2.87 -11.73 12.32
CA ILE A 3 -3.91 -11.73 11.28
C ILE A 3 -5.27 -11.48 11.94
N ASN A 4 -6.11 -10.65 11.32
CA ASN A 4 -7.42 -10.28 11.85
C ASN A 4 -8.26 -11.54 12.16
N GLU A 5 -8.65 -11.72 13.43
CA GLU A 5 -9.45 -12.88 13.90
C GLU A 5 -10.76 -13.03 13.11
N GLN A 6 -11.42 -11.91 12.79
CA GLN A 6 -12.65 -11.93 11.98
C GLN A 6 -12.42 -12.47 10.57
N TYR A 7 -11.25 -12.21 9.98
CA TYR A 7 -10.88 -12.75 8.67
C TYR A 7 -10.70 -14.26 8.76
N ILE A 8 -10.02 -14.76 9.80
CA ILE A 8 -9.82 -16.19 10.02
C ILE A 8 -11.16 -16.91 10.24
N ASP A 9 -12.06 -16.33 11.02
CA ASP A 9 -13.38 -16.90 11.28
C ASP A 9 -14.23 -16.97 10.00
N ASN A 10 -14.20 -15.94 9.17
CA ASN A 10 -14.92 -15.93 7.89
C ASN A 10 -14.39 -17.01 6.94
N ILE A 11 -13.08 -17.18 6.85
CA ILE A 11 -12.46 -18.20 6.00
C ILE A 11 -12.73 -19.61 6.54
N ALA A 12 -12.81 -19.77 7.86
CA ALA A 12 -13.06 -21.07 8.49
C ALA A 12 -14.45 -21.64 8.16
N GLN A 13 -15.42 -20.76 7.84
CA GLN A 13 -16.80 -21.15 7.49
C GLN A 13 -16.94 -21.60 6.03
N GLU A 14 -15.97 -21.29 5.16
CA GLU A 14 -16.03 -21.68 3.76
C GLU A 14 -15.88 -23.21 3.58
N GLN A 15 -16.72 -23.78 2.74
CA GLN A 15 -16.71 -25.22 2.47
C GLN A 15 -15.54 -25.60 1.57
N LEU A 16 -14.91 -26.73 1.90
CA LEU A 16 -13.88 -27.33 1.05
C LEU A 16 -14.52 -27.90 -0.22
N LEU A 17 -13.90 -27.63 -1.36
CA LEU A 17 -14.34 -28.12 -2.65
C LEU A 17 -13.86 -29.56 -2.89
N SER A 18 -14.72 -30.38 -3.50
CA SER A 18 -14.35 -31.66 -4.05
C SER A 18 -13.58 -31.51 -5.38
N ASP A 19 -12.91 -32.57 -5.81
CA ASP A 19 -12.15 -32.59 -7.07
C ASP A 19 -13.06 -32.31 -8.30
N GLU A 20 -14.30 -32.77 -8.24
CA GLU A 20 -15.27 -32.55 -9.32
C GLU A 20 -15.75 -31.10 -9.37
N GLU A 21 -15.99 -30.50 -8.20
CA GLU A 21 -16.36 -29.10 -8.11
C GLU A 21 -15.22 -28.16 -8.56
N GLU A 22 -13.97 -28.47 -8.20
CA GLU A 22 -12.79 -27.72 -8.68
C GLU A 22 -12.74 -27.75 -10.22
N ARG A 23 -12.99 -28.91 -10.85
CA ARG A 23 -13.01 -29.03 -12.32
C ARG A 23 -14.13 -28.21 -12.96
N GLN A 24 -15.35 -28.32 -12.41
CA GLN A 24 -16.51 -27.56 -12.92
C GLN A 24 -16.27 -26.05 -12.81
N LEU A 25 -15.70 -25.60 -11.69
CA LEU A 25 -15.34 -24.19 -11.52
C LEU A 25 -14.24 -23.76 -12.49
N ALA A 26 -13.21 -24.59 -12.70
CA ALA A 26 -12.16 -24.31 -13.67
C ALA A 26 -12.70 -24.15 -15.10
N ASP A 27 -13.65 -25.00 -15.53
CA ASP A 27 -14.26 -24.90 -16.85
C ASP A 27 -15.12 -23.63 -16.99
N ARG A 28 -15.81 -23.22 -15.94
CA ARG A 28 -16.56 -21.95 -15.90
C ARG A 28 -15.63 -20.73 -15.92
N ILE A 29 -14.48 -20.78 -15.24
CA ILE A 29 -13.47 -19.73 -15.24
C ILE A 29 -12.92 -19.53 -16.65
N LYS A 30 -12.65 -20.60 -17.41
CA LYS A 30 -12.21 -20.53 -18.82
C LYS A 30 -13.21 -19.79 -19.73
N VAL A 31 -14.49 -19.84 -19.40
CA VAL A 31 -15.54 -19.10 -20.14
C VAL A 31 -15.67 -17.64 -19.64
N GLY A 32 -14.94 -17.26 -18.61
CA GLY A 32 -14.92 -15.89 -18.07
C GLY A 32 -15.90 -15.64 -16.93
N ASP A 33 -16.36 -16.69 -16.23
CA ASP A 33 -17.26 -16.55 -15.09
C ASP A 33 -16.51 -16.06 -13.83
N ALA A 34 -16.67 -14.77 -13.53
CA ALA A 34 -16.05 -14.14 -12.36
C ALA A 34 -16.56 -14.73 -11.03
N ARG A 35 -17.81 -15.23 -10.96
CA ARG A 35 -18.35 -15.85 -9.75
C ARG A 35 -17.69 -17.19 -9.47
N ALA A 36 -17.38 -17.94 -10.51
CA ALA A 36 -16.64 -19.21 -10.37
C ALA A 36 -15.22 -18.97 -9.86
N LEU A 37 -14.56 -17.91 -10.36
CA LEU A 37 -13.24 -17.50 -9.88
C LEU A 37 -13.28 -17.13 -8.40
N GLU A 38 -14.24 -16.32 -8.01
CA GLU A 38 -14.45 -15.91 -6.61
C GLU A 38 -14.68 -17.12 -5.70
N GLN A 39 -15.54 -18.06 -6.11
CA GLN A 39 -15.86 -19.26 -5.34
C GLN A 39 -14.63 -20.16 -5.16
N LEU A 40 -13.86 -20.40 -6.24
CA LEU A 40 -12.64 -21.19 -6.18
C LEU A 40 -11.59 -20.54 -5.26
N THR A 41 -11.44 -19.21 -5.35
CA THR A 41 -10.51 -18.46 -4.52
C THR A 41 -10.91 -18.51 -3.04
N LYS A 42 -12.18 -18.20 -2.72
CA LYS A 42 -12.68 -18.18 -1.32
C LYS A 42 -12.48 -19.52 -0.61
N ALA A 43 -12.82 -20.62 -1.28
CA ALA A 43 -12.67 -21.96 -0.72
C ALA A 43 -11.21 -22.33 -0.36
N ASN A 44 -10.22 -21.63 -0.96
CA ASN A 44 -8.80 -21.93 -0.78
C ASN A 44 -8.01 -20.86 0.01
N LEU A 45 -8.66 -19.81 0.54
CA LEU A 45 -8.00 -18.78 1.35
C LEU A 45 -7.31 -19.35 2.60
N ARG A 46 -7.88 -20.39 3.21
CA ARG A 46 -7.26 -21.08 4.37
C ARG A 46 -5.87 -21.62 4.05
N PHE A 47 -5.66 -22.07 2.83
CA PHE A 47 -4.36 -22.56 2.39
C PHE A 47 -3.31 -21.43 2.34
N VAL A 48 -3.70 -20.24 1.88
CA VAL A 48 -2.82 -19.05 1.86
C VAL A 48 -2.39 -18.69 3.28
N VAL A 49 -3.32 -18.64 4.23
CA VAL A 49 -3.00 -18.34 5.64
C VAL A 49 -2.06 -19.38 6.23
N SER A 50 -2.30 -20.67 5.95
CA SER A 50 -1.42 -21.75 6.39
C SER A 50 0.00 -21.61 5.82
N LEU A 51 0.11 -21.18 4.55
CA LEU A 51 1.40 -20.98 3.90
C LEU A 51 2.12 -19.72 4.42
N ALA A 52 1.40 -18.61 4.61
CA ALA A 52 1.93 -17.38 5.18
C ALA A 52 2.54 -17.59 6.57
N HIS A 53 1.95 -18.48 7.37
CA HIS A 53 2.47 -18.81 8.69
C HIS A 53 3.90 -19.39 8.66
N HIS A 54 4.32 -20.05 7.57
CA HIS A 54 5.70 -20.55 7.42
C HIS A 54 6.71 -19.45 7.11
N TYR A 55 6.26 -18.32 6.57
CA TYR A 55 7.10 -17.16 6.24
C TYR A 55 7.08 -16.06 7.32
N ARG A 56 6.47 -16.34 8.45
CA ARG A 56 6.37 -15.40 9.57
C ARG A 56 7.78 -15.03 10.09
N GLY A 57 8.00 -13.76 10.36
CA GLY A 57 9.26 -13.27 10.93
C GLY A 57 10.40 -13.03 9.92
N HIS A 58 10.13 -13.09 8.62
CA HIS A 58 11.11 -12.83 7.56
C HIS A 58 11.17 -11.36 7.10
N GLY A 59 10.63 -10.43 7.89
CA GLY A 59 10.72 -8.98 7.64
C GLY A 59 9.44 -8.33 7.10
N LEU A 60 8.45 -9.13 6.67
CA LEU A 60 7.14 -8.65 6.23
C LEU A 60 6.08 -8.97 7.30
N ASP A 61 5.06 -8.13 7.43
CA ASP A 61 3.95 -8.37 8.34
C ASP A 61 3.05 -9.51 7.85
N ASP A 62 2.41 -10.22 8.77
CA ASP A 62 1.55 -11.38 8.46
C ASP A 62 0.38 -10.99 7.53
N ASP A 63 -0.21 -9.81 7.72
CA ASP A 63 -1.32 -9.32 6.91
C ASP A 63 -0.88 -9.01 5.47
N ASP A 64 0.33 -8.49 5.28
CA ASP A 64 0.91 -8.23 3.97
C ASP A 64 1.24 -9.55 3.25
N LEU A 65 1.81 -10.53 3.97
CA LEU A 65 2.07 -11.87 3.42
C LEU A 65 0.79 -12.55 2.91
N VAL A 66 -0.29 -12.46 3.69
CA VAL A 66 -1.59 -13.02 3.30
C VAL A 66 -2.15 -12.27 2.10
N SER A 67 -2.01 -10.95 2.04
CA SER A 67 -2.49 -10.14 0.93
C SER A 67 -1.80 -10.49 -0.38
N GLU A 68 -0.46 -10.58 -0.37
CA GLU A 68 0.34 -11.00 -1.53
C GLU A 68 -0.01 -12.45 -1.95
N GLY A 69 -0.17 -13.33 -0.97
CA GLY A 69 -0.59 -14.71 -1.22
C GLY A 69 -1.98 -14.81 -1.84
N ASN A 70 -2.93 -13.96 -1.43
CA ASN A 70 -4.28 -13.92 -2.00
C ASN A 70 -4.27 -13.43 -3.45
N ILE A 71 -3.45 -12.42 -3.77
CA ILE A 71 -3.27 -11.95 -5.14
C ILE A 71 -2.71 -13.07 -6.03
N ALA A 72 -1.69 -13.77 -5.55
CA ALA A 72 -1.10 -14.90 -6.28
C ALA A 72 -2.10 -16.06 -6.45
N LEU A 73 -2.94 -16.35 -5.43
CA LEU A 73 -4.00 -17.34 -5.50
C LEU A 73 -5.02 -17.00 -6.59
N MET A 74 -5.44 -15.73 -6.70
CA MET A 74 -6.36 -15.26 -7.75
C MET A 74 -5.74 -15.42 -9.15
N HIS A 75 -4.46 -15.07 -9.30
CA HIS A 75 -3.74 -15.27 -10.56
C HIS A 75 -3.63 -16.76 -10.94
N ALA A 76 -3.33 -17.61 -9.98
CA ALA A 76 -3.30 -19.06 -10.19
C ALA A 76 -4.67 -19.61 -10.58
N ALA A 77 -5.75 -19.13 -9.93
CA ALA A 77 -7.12 -19.56 -10.23
C ALA A 77 -7.55 -19.18 -11.67
N ALA A 78 -7.13 -18.02 -12.16
CA ALA A 78 -7.41 -17.61 -13.54
C ALA A 78 -6.71 -18.47 -14.61
N GLN A 79 -5.58 -19.11 -14.23
CA GLN A 79 -4.76 -19.95 -15.13
C GLN A 79 -4.98 -21.45 -14.89
N PHE A 80 -5.80 -21.82 -13.92
CA PHE A 80 -6.00 -23.22 -13.54
C PHE A 80 -6.74 -24.01 -14.61
N ASP A 81 -6.20 -25.18 -14.93
CA ASP A 81 -6.81 -26.14 -15.85
C ASP A 81 -7.16 -27.44 -15.11
N GLY A 82 -8.44 -27.60 -14.78
CA GLY A 82 -8.97 -28.79 -14.10
C GLY A 82 -8.86 -30.10 -14.89
N SER A 83 -8.60 -30.04 -16.22
CA SER A 83 -8.46 -31.24 -17.06
C SER A 83 -7.20 -32.05 -16.77
N ARG A 84 -6.20 -31.44 -16.12
CA ARG A 84 -4.91 -32.09 -15.81
C ARG A 84 -4.95 -33.09 -14.65
N GLY A 85 -6.08 -33.21 -13.95
CA GLY A 85 -6.24 -34.15 -12.84
C GLY A 85 -5.41 -33.81 -11.58
N VAL A 86 -4.93 -32.59 -11.47
CA VAL A 86 -4.16 -32.07 -10.31
C VAL A 86 -5.09 -31.21 -9.47
N ARG A 87 -5.01 -31.32 -8.15
CA ARG A 87 -5.76 -30.47 -7.23
C ARG A 87 -5.30 -29.00 -7.38
N PHE A 88 -6.27 -28.07 -7.26
CA PHE A 88 -5.99 -26.64 -7.37
C PHE A 88 -4.91 -26.17 -6.38
N VAL A 89 -4.96 -26.64 -5.13
CA VAL A 89 -3.97 -26.28 -4.09
C VAL A 89 -2.54 -26.63 -4.51
N VAL A 90 -2.33 -27.80 -5.15
CA VAL A 90 -1.01 -28.23 -5.61
C VAL A 90 -0.51 -27.35 -6.75
N PHE A 91 -1.40 -26.94 -7.64
CA PHE A 91 -1.08 -26.02 -8.73
C PHE A 91 -0.77 -24.61 -8.23
N ALA A 92 -1.55 -24.09 -7.29
CA ALA A 92 -1.41 -22.73 -6.76
C ALA A 92 -0.22 -22.55 -5.81
N ALA A 93 0.20 -23.61 -5.10
CA ALA A 93 1.27 -23.55 -4.11
C ALA A 93 2.56 -22.86 -4.59
N PRO A 94 3.14 -23.18 -5.77
CA PRO A 94 4.36 -22.52 -6.24
C PRO A 94 4.15 -21.04 -6.53
N PHE A 95 2.99 -20.63 -7.05
CA PHE A 95 2.67 -19.23 -7.33
C PHE A 95 2.60 -18.40 -6.03
N ILE A 96 1.95 -18.95 -5.01
CA ILE A 96 1.81 -18.29 -3.71
C ILE A 96 3.17 -18.14 -3.03
N ARG A 97 3.99 -19.20 -3.02
CA ARG A 97 5.33 -19.16 -2.43
C ARG A 97 6.20 -18.11 -3.12
N GLN A 98 6.24 -18.14 -4.43
CA GLN A 98 7.03 -17.19 -5.21
C GLN A 98 6.61 -15.73 -4.95
N ALA A 99 5.31 -15.46 -4.81
CA ALA A 99 4.81 -14.13 -4.51
C ALA A 99 5.24 -13.67 -3.11
N MET A 100 5.10 -14.54 -2.10
CA MET A 100 5.52 -14.25 -0.73
C MET A 100 7.03 -14.03 -0.62
N GLU A 101 7.83 -14.90 -1.25
CA GLU A 101 9.30 -14.79 -1.27
C GLU A 101 9.74 -13.49 -1.94
N ARG A 102 9.12 -13.14 -3.06
CA ARG A 102 9.39 -11.89 -3.77
C ARG A 102 9.04 -10.66 -2.91
N ALA A 103 7.90 -10.66 -2.25
CA ALA A 103 7.49 -9.56 -1.37
C ALA A 103 8.48 -9.38 -0.20
N ILE A 104 8.95 -10.48 0.39
CA ILE A 104 9.98 -10.47 1.44
C ILE A 104 11.31 -9.93 0.89
N GLU A 105 11.73 -10.35 -0.31
CA GLU A 105 12.97 -9.86 -0.92
C GLU A 105 12.90 -8.35 -1.21
N GLU A 106 11.78 -7.87 -1.76
CA GLU A 106 11.55 -6.44 -2.03
C GLU A 106 11.63 -5.62 -0.74
N GLN A 107 11.04 -6.10 0.35
CA GLN A 107 11.13 -5.45 1.66
C GLN A 107 12.56 -5.46 2.23
N ASN A 108 13.26 -6.59 2.14
CA ASN A 108 14.63 -6.73 2.61
C ASN A 108 15.62 -5.86 1.81
N VAL A 109 15.41 -5.69 0.50
CA VAL A 109 16.23 -4.80 -0.33
C VAL A 109 16.10 -3.35 0.13
N LEU A 110 14.89 -2.90 0.50
CA LEU A 110 14.68 -1.56 1.06
C LEU A 110 15.41 -1.39 2.39
N GLU A 111 15.42 -2.41 3.26
CA GLU A 111 16.18 -2.37 4.51
C GLU A 111 17.70 -2.47 4.30
N ASP A 112 18.17 -3.29 3.37
CA ASP A 112 19.60 -3.51 3.09
C ASP A 112 20.27 -2.32 2.41
N THR A 113 19.55 -1.59 1.56
CA THR A 113 20.03 -0.30 1.02
C THR A 113 20.32 0.68 2.15
N SER A 114 19.48 0.71 3.17
CA SER A 114 19.68 1.49 4.39
C SER A 114 20.93 1.04 5.19
N ARG A 115 21.15 -0.28 5.33
CA ARG A 115 22.29 -0.86 6.06
C ARG A 115 23.63 -0.75 5.33
N LYS A 116 23.63 -0.88 3.99
CA LYS A 116 24.85 -0.76 3.15
C LYS A 116 25.37 0.68 3.09
N ALA A 117 24.49 1.67 3.05
CA ALA A 117 24.84 3.08 3.16
C ALA A 117 25.55 3.37 4.48
N THR A 118 25.13 2.74 5.60
CA THR A 118 25.78 2.89 6.92
C THR A 118 27.20 2.34 6.96
N ARG A 119 27.47 1.20 6.30
CA ARG A 119 28.79 0.55 6.30
C ARG A 119 29.85 1.28 5.45
N ARG A 120 29.44 2.07 4.46
CA ARG A 120 30.35 2.84 3.58
C ARG A 120 30.76 4.20 4.11
N GLY A 121 30.27 4.63 5.30
CA GLY A 121 30.55 5.97 5.83
C GLY A 121 29.91 7.09 5.01
N GLU A 122 29.14 6.76 3.99
CA GLU A 122 28.24 7.68 3.32
C GLU A 122 27.14 8.03 4.33
N ARG A 123 26.80 9.32 4.45
CA ARG A 123 25.71 9.78 5.31
C ARG A 123 24.50 8.87 5.08
N THR A 124 24.25 8.01 6.04
CA THR A 124 23.14 7.06 6.04
C THR A 124 21.87 7.78 5.63
N ALA A 125 21.20 7.28 4.61
CA ALA A 125 19.78 7.54 4.49
C ALA A 125 19.17 7.11 5.84
N PRO A 126 18.63 8.04 6.63
CA PRO A 126 18.07 7.67 7.93
C PRO A 126 16.97 6.63 7.69
N ARG A 127 16.86 5.67 8.61
CA ARG A 127 15.71 4.78 8.66
C ARG A 127 14.45 5.63 8.49
N PRO A 128 13.49 5.21 7.65
CA PRO A 128 12.21 5.91 7.58
C PRO A 128 11.63 5.99 9.00
N LEU A 129 11.47 7.21 9.49
CA LEU A 129 10.87 7.49 10.78
C LEU A 129 9.37 7.67 10.57
N SER A 130 8.55 7.09 11.43
CA SER A 130 7.12 7.34 11.39
C SER A 130 6.85 8.82 11.70
N LEU A 131 6.05 9.47 10.87
CA LEU A 131 5.61 10.85 11.09
C LEU A 131 4.74 10.99 12.35
N ASP A 132 4.11 9.90 12.77
CA ASP A 132 3.29 9.84 13.98
C ASP A 132 4.10 9.56 15.24
N GLN A 133 5.42 9.39 15.12
CA GLN A 133 6.28 9.20 16.27
C GLN A 133 6.24 10.43 17.18
N SER A 134 5.88 10.20 18.44
CA SER A 134 5.89 11.26 19.45
C SER A 134 7.32 11.70 19.77
N ILE A 135 7.54 13.01 19.79
CA ILE A 135 8.82 13.61 20.19
C ILE A 135 8.71 13.95 21.67
N PRO A 136 9.65 13.47 22.51
CA PRO A 136 9.66 13.80 23.92
C PRO A 136 10.14 15.26 24.10
N VAL A 137 9.23 16.22 23.97
CA VAL A 137 9.48 17.64 24.26
C VAL A 137 8.75 17.98 25.56
N GLY A 138 9.40 17.73 26.69
CA GLY A 138 8.83 18.03 28.02
C GLY A 138 7.76 17.00 28.47
N SER A 139 7.37 17.08 29.73
CA SER A 139 6.61 16.04 30.42
C SER A 139 5.14 15.83 29.98
N ASN A 140 4.60 16.58 29.02
CA ASN A 140 3.16 16.49 28.65
C ASN A 140 2.83 16.86 27.18
N SER A 141 3.76 16.83 26.25
CA SER A 141 3.45 17.25 24.88
C SER A 141 3.25 16.05 23.94
N THR A 142 2.10 16.01 23.31
CA THR A 142 1.74 15.06 22.23
C THR A 142 2.19 15.55 20.85
N PHE A 143 3.36 16.18 20.75
CA PHE A 143 3.91 16.61 19.48
C PHE A 143 4.42 15.41 18.70
N THR A 144 3.97 15.29 17.45
CA THR A 144 4.44 14.28 16.50
C THR A 144 5.42 14.94 15.51
N LEU A 145 6.27 14.11 14.86
CA LEU A 145 7.14 14.60 13.78
C LEU A 145 6.35 15.33 12.69
N HIS A 146 5.15 14.86 12.38
CA HIS A 146 4.25 15.50 11.42
C HIS A 146 3.92 16.96 11.77
N SER A 147 3.81 17.30 13.07
CA SER A 147 3.46 18.67 13.51
C SER A 147 4.62 19.68 13.40
N ILE A 148 5.85 19.20 13.15
CA ILE A 148 7.05 20.05 13.07
C ILE A 148 7.50 20.26 11.63
N ILE A 149 7.06 19.40 10.69
CA ILE A 149 7.44 19.52 9.29
C ILE A 149 6.73 20.73 8.69
N GLU A 150 7.53 21.69 8.22
CA GLU A 150 7.05 22.88 7.52
C GLU A 150 6.59 22.52 6.11
N ASP A 151 5.42 23.00 5.71
CA ASP A 151 4.95 22.88 4.33
C ASP A 151 5.66 23.94 3.46
N ALA A 152 6.59 23.48 2.62
CA ALA A 152 7.34 24.36 1.70
C ALA A 152 6.43 25.06 0.66
N ASN A 153 5.20 24.59 0.46
CA ASN A 153 4.23 25.18 -0.45
C ASN A 153 3.17 26.01 0.29
N ALA A 154 3.26 26.14 1.60
CA ALA A 154 2.34 26.97 2.36
C ALA A 154 2.42 28.43 1.88
N ILE A 155 1.30 28.96 1.45
CA ILE A 155 1.20 30.37 1.07
C ILE A 155 1.35 31.20 2.35
N PRO A 156 2.36 32.09 2.45
CA PRO A 156 2.52 32.94 3.62
C PRO A 156 1.24 33.78 3.80
N ILE A 157 0.73 33.79 5.03
CA ILE A 157 -0.54 34.45 5.38
C ILE A 157 -0.48 35.92 5.00
N ASP A 158 0.70 36.53 5.11
CA ASP A 158 0.91 37.97 4.80
C ASP A 158 0.96 38.28 3.30
N GLY A 159 1.24 37.30 2.44
CA GLY A 159 1.36 37.50 0.99
C GLY A 159 0.04 37.93 0.31
N GLY A 160 -1.11 37.67 0.92
CA GLY A 160 -2.41 38.16 0.49
C GLY A 160 -2.69 39.59 0.93
N LEU A 161 -2.26 39.94 2.14
CA LEU A 161 -2.41 41.28 2.71
C LEU A 161 -1.49 42.28 1.99
N ASP A 162 -0.22 41.95 1.77
CA ASP A 162 0.74 42.78 1.05
C ASP A 162 0.28 43.09 -0.38
N ARG A 163 -0.29 42.12 -1.11
CA ARG A 163 -0.85 42.34 -2.44
C ARG A 163 -2.07 43.25 -2.40
N GLY A 164 -2.88 43.16 -1.34
CA GLY A 164 -4.01 44.07 -1.13
C GLY A 164 -3.58 45.54 -0.95
N VAL A 165 -2.60 45.75 -0.05
CA VAL A 165 -2.05 47.06 0.25
C VAL A 165 -1.35 47.69 -0.97
N VAL A 166 -0.52 46.89 -1.67
CA VAL A 166 0.15 47.34 -2.91
C VAL A 166 -0.87 47.72 -3.98
N ARG A 167 -1.95 46.94 -4.14
CA ARG A 167 -3.02 47.22 -5.10
C ARG A 167 -3.76 48.52 -4.76
N GLU A 168 -4.02 48.76 -3.48
CA GLU A 168 -4.70 49.96 -3.01
C GLU A 168 -3.82 51.22 -3.23
N GLN A 169 -2.53 51.16 -2.92
CA GLN A 169 -1.56 52.20 -3.18
C GLN A 169 -1.39 52.49 -4.69
N LEU A 170 -1.39 51.42 -5.52
CA LEU A 170 -1.36 51.60 -6.97
C LEU A 170 -2.62 52.29 -7.50
N LEU A 171 -3.80 51.96 -6.98
CA LEU A 171 -5.05 52.57 -7.37
C LEU A 171 -5.12 54.04 -6.95
N GLU A 172 -4.61 54.39 -5.77
CA GLU A 172 -4.50 55.79 -5.31
C GLU A 172 -3.51 56.56 -6.18
N GLY A 173 -2.35 55.99 -6.50
CA GLY A 173 -1.38 56.61 -7.41
C GLY A 173 -1.95 56.83 -8.82
N LEU A 174 -2.70 55.88 -9.36
CA LEU A 174 -3.37 55.99 -10.66
C LEU A 174 -4.50 57.00 -10.66
N ALA A 175 -5.11 57.28 -9.50
CA ALA A 175 -6.16 58.30 -9.39
C ALA A 175 -5.62 59.74 -9.53
N CYS A 176 -4.32 59.94 -9.26
CA CYS A 176 -3.66 61.26 -9.41
C CYS A 176 -3.23 61.57 -10.85
N LEU A 177 -3.33 60.61 -11.79
CA LEU A 177 -2.91 60.76 -13.18
C LEU A 177 -4.02 61.34 -14.05
N ASP A 178 -3.63 62.20 -15.01
CA ASP A 178 -4.55 62.78 -15.99
C ASP A 178 -5.06 61.75 -17.02
N ASP A 179 -6.19 61.93 -17.63
CA ASP A 179 -6.84 60.98 -18.57
C ASP A 179 -5.97 60.56 -19.76
N ARG A 180 -4.99 61.37 -20.13
CA ARG A 180 -4.00 61.06 -21.17
C ARG A 180 -2.92 60.09 -20.65
N GLU A 181 -2.47 60.31 -19.43
CA GLU A 181 -1.44 59.48 -18.78
C GLU A 181 -1.99 58.12 -18.42
N ARG A 182 -3.26 58.04 -17.99
CA ARG A 182 -3.97 56.82 -17.67
C ARG A 182 -4.17 55.84 -18.82
N ARG A 183 -4.09 56.35 -20.10
CA ARG A 183 -4.21 55.55 -21.32
C ARG A 183 -2.88 54.92 -21.77
N VAL A 184 -1.78 55.33 -21.23
CA VAL A 184 -0.43 54.90 -21.65
C VAL A 184 0.13 53.85 -20.70
N ILE A 185 -0.40 53.73 -19.49
CA ILE A 185 -0.07 52.73 -18.49
C ILE A 185 -1.10 51.59 -18.52
#